data_10aeb9d07072b411a3af8ba0346bb062
#
_entry.id   10aeb9d07072b411a3af8ba0346bb062
#
_cell.length_a   1.000
_cell.length_b   1.000
_cell.length_c   1.000
_cell.angle_alpha   90.00
_cell.angle_beta   90.00
_cell.angle_gamma   90.00
#
_symmetry.space_group_name_H-M   'P 1'
#
loop_
_entity.id
_entity.type
_entity.pdbx_description
1 polymer ?
#
loop_
_entity_poly.entity_id
_entity_poly.type
_entity_poly.pdbx_seq_one_letter_code
_entity_poly.pdbx_strand_id
1 'polypeptide(L)' 'MPIIHVELVEGRTYEQKKQLGEAITKATVDIVKVPVEAVKVIFVDMKKEHLMEGGVLRSEK' A
#
# COMPACT_ATOMS: atom_id res chain seq x y z
N MET A 1 9.08 15.40 2.64
CA MET A 1 9.12 14.06 3.20
C MET A 1 7.84 13.32 2.86
N PRO A 2 7.77 12.59 1.69
CA PRO A 2 6.51 11.93 1.32
C PRO A 2 6.25 10.68 2.15
N ILE A 3 5.00 10.53 2.54
CA ILE A 3 4.52 9.35 3.26
C ILE A 3 3.35 8.80 2.46
N ILE A 4 3.48 7.55 2.01
CA ILE A 4 2.46 6.91 1.20
C ILE A 4 1.86 5.75 2.00
N HIS A 5 0.56 5.77 2.16
CA HIS A 5 -0.17 4.70 2.83
C HIS A 5 -0.81 3.81 1.78
N VAL A 6 -0.53 2.51 1.86
CA VAL A 6 -1.12 1.53 0.95
C VAL A 6 -1.95 0.57 1.79
N GLU A 7 -3.25 0.61 1.61
CA GLU A 7 -4.15 -0.30 2.30
C GLU A 7 -4.52 -1.43 1.35
N LEU A 8 -4.27 -2.65 1.79
CA LEU A 8 -4.51 -3.85 0.98
C LEU A 8 -5.37 -4.81 1.77
N VAL A 9 -6.29 -5.46 1.07
CA VAL A 9 -6.99 -6.59 1.66
C VAL A 9 -5.96 -7.71 1.85
N GLU A 10 -6.01 -8.40 2.97
CA GLU A 10 -5.04 -9.44 3.32
C GLU A 10 -4.91 -10.50 2.23
N GLY A 11 -3.77 -11.16 2.19
CA GLY A 11 -3.49 -12.20 1.22
C GLY A 11 -2.34 -11.92 0.28
N ARG A 12 -1.78 -10.71 0.33
CA ARG A 12 -0.60 -10.39 -0.48
C ARG A 12 0.65 -10.92 0.21
N THR A 13 1.58 -11.43 -0.59
CA THR A 13 2.81 -11.99 -0.06
C THR A 13 3.80 -10.89 0.31
N TYR A 14 4.78 -11.26 1.13
CA TYR A 14 5.87 -10.36 1.48
C TYR A 14 6.57 -9.82 0.22
N GLU A 15 6.82 -10.69 -0.76
CA GLU A 15 7.50 -10.30 -1.99
C GLU A 15 6.67 -9.31 -2.80
N GLN A 16 5.35 -9.52 -2.86
CA GLN A 16 4.48 -8.60 -3.57
C GLN A 16 4.51 -7.21 -2.94
N LYS A 17 4.46 -7.14 -1.60
CA LYS A 17 4.53 -5.85 -0.90
C LYS A 17 5.88 -5.18 -1.13
N LYS A 18 6.95 -5.97 -1.07
CA LYS A 18 8.30 -5.43 -1.29
C LYS A 18 8.44 -4.84 -2.68
N GLN A 19 8.00 -5.57 -3.71
CA GLN A 19 8.06 -5.09 -5.08
C GLN A 19 7.22 -3.84 -5.29
N LEU A 20 6.02 -3.83 -4.72
CA LEU A 20 5.14 -2.68 -4.82
C LEU A 20 5.77 -1.45 -4.15
N GLY A 21 6.32 -1.64 -2.95
CA GLY A 21 6.99 -0.55 -2.24
C GLY A 21 8.17 -0.01 -2.99
N GLU A 22 8.96 -0.88 -3.61
CA GLU A 22 10.10 -0.44 -4.42
C GLU A 22 9.66 0.38 -5.63
N ALA A 23 8.58 -0.05 -6.30
CA ALA A 23 8.06 0.67 -7.45
C ALA A 23 7.49 2.04 -7.06
N ILE A 24 6.76 2.09 -5.95
CA ILE A 24 6.21 3.35 -5.44
C ILE A 24 7.33 4.31 -5.07
N THR A 25 8.35 3.80 -4.40
CA THR A 25 9.50 4.61 -3.99
C THR A 25 10.21 5.20 -5.20
N LYS A 26 10.46 4.37 -6.23
CA LYS A 26 11.14 4.83 -7.43
C LYS A 26 10.33 5.91 -8.14
N ALA A 27 9.03 5.70 -8.30
CA ALA A 27 8.16 6.68 -8.95
C ALA A 27 8.14 7.99 -8.16
N THR A 28 8.09 7.90 -6.83
CA THR A 28 8.07 9.09 -5.98
C THR A 28 9.36 9.89 -6.11
N VAL A 29 10.50 9.21 -6.07
CA VAL A 29 11.79 9.87 -6.24
C VAL A 29 11.88 10.54 -7.60
N ASP A 30 11.47 9.84 -8.65
CA ASP A 30 11.58 10.33 -10.01
C ASP A 30 10.69 11.55 -10.27
N ILE A 31 9.50 11.56 -9.70
CA ILE A 31 8.49 12.59 -9.99
C ILE A 31 8.56 13.74 -8.99
N VAL A 32 8.65 13.43 -7.70
CA VAL A 32 8.65 14.44 -6.63
C VAL A 32 10.03 15.05 -6.43
N LYS A 33 11.07 14.36 -6.89
CA LYS A 33 12.46 14.85 -6.81
C LYS A 33 12.94 14.99 -5.37
N VAL A 34 12.81 13.92 -4.61
CA VAL A 34 13.29 13.86 -3.22
C VAL A 34 14.32 12.74 -3.10
N PRO A 35 15.17 12.78 -2.07
CA PRO A 35 16.09 11.68 -1.82
C PRO A 35 15.33 10.39 -1.50
N VAL A 36 15.87 9.27 -1.90
CA VAL A 36 15.20 7.98 -1.70
C VAL A 36 14.94 7.71 -0.22
N GLU A 37 15.83 8.16 0.66
CA GLU A 37 15.69 7.95 2.11
C GLU A 37 14.52 8.72 2.69
N ALA A 38 14.04 9.74 2.00
CA ALA A 38 12.92 10.54 2.50
C ALA A 38 11.56 9.88 2.24
N VAL A 39 11.51 8.92 1.34
CA VAL A 39 10.24 8.28 0.96
C VAL A 39 9.88 7.19 1.96
N LYS A 40 8.69 7.31 2.54
CA LYS A 40 8.18 6.31 3.47
C LYS A 40 6.92 5.69 2.87
N VAL A 41 6.88 4.36 2.83
CA VAL A 41 5.72 3.61 2.34
C VAL A 41 5.24 2.72 3.48
N ILE A 42 3.99 2.91 3.85
CA ILE A 42 3.40 2.16 4.96
C ILE A 42 2.31 1.26 4.39
N PHE A 43 2.42 -0.04 4.66
CA PHE A 43 1.43 -1.01 4.23
C PHE A 43 0.53 -1.37 5.40
N VAL A 44 -0.77 -1.37 5.17
CA VAL A 44 -1.75 -1.77 6.16
C VAL A 44 -2.53 -2.93 5.58
N ASP A 45 -2.37 -4.11 6.17
CA ASP A 45 -3.16 -5.28 5.78
C ASP A 45 -4.51 -5.20 6.46
N MET A 46 -5.55 -5.42 5.67
CA MET A 46 -6.92 -5.27 6.13
C MET A 46 -7.65 -6.60 5.95
N LYS A 47 -8.29 -7.07 7.01
CA LYS A 47 -9.13 -8.27 6.89
C LYS A 47 -10.35 -7.95 6.05
N LYS A 48 -10.82 -8.94 5.31
CA LYS A 48 -12.02 -8.78 4.46
C LYS A 48 -13.21 -8.32 5.27
N GLU A 49 -13.30 -8.73 6.53
CA GLU A 49 -14.40 -8.35 7.41
C GLU A 49 -14.32 -6.90 7.88
N HIS A 50 -13.23 -6.22 7.58
CA HIS A 50 -13.05 -4.81 7.94
C HIS A 50 -13.36 -3.85 6.80
N LEU A 51 -13.70 -4.37 5.61
CA LEU A 51 -13.98 -3.55 4.45
C LEU A 51 -15.43 -3.76 4.01
N MET A 52 -16.19 -2.67 4.00
CA MET A 52 -17.57 -2.70 3.55
C MET A 52 -17.70 -1.82 2.31
N GLU A 53 -18.31 -2.36 1.29
CA GLU A 53 -18.54 -1.64 0.04
C GLU A 53 -20.01 -1.71 -0.28
N GLY A 54 -20.67 -0.55 -0.41
CA GLY A 54 -22.09 -0.49 -0.70
C GLY A 54 -22.97 -1.19 0.34
N GLY A 55 -22.53 -1.21 1.58
CA GLY A 55 -23.26 -1.86 2.65
C GLY A 55 -23.06 -3.37 2.76
N VAL A 56 -22.10 -3.92 1.96
CA VAL A 56 -21.81 -5.37 1.98
C VAL A 56 -20.34 -5.56 2.38
N LEU A 57 -20.10 -6.39 3.38
CA LEU A 57 -18.74 -6.71 3.80
C LEU A 57 -18.02 -7.51 2.72
N ARG A 58 -16.76 -7.19 2.52
CA ARG A 58 -15.93 -7.88 1.52
C ARG A 58 -15.87 -9.38 1.78
N SER A 59 -15.94 -9.79 3.04
CA SER A 59 -15.92 -11.20 3.44
C SER A 59 -17.18 -11.96 2.99
N GLU A 60 -18.23 -11.24 2.61
CA GLU A 60 -19.50 -11.84 2.21
C GLU A 60 -19.71 -11.83 0.70
N LYS A 61 -18.72 -11.40 -0.05
CA LYS A 61 -18.79 -11.37 -1.51
C LYS A 61 -18.29 -12.64 -2.16
#